data_3eb5e4b3f3eec236cbf6077de182be99
#
_entry.id   3eb5e4b3f3eec236cbf6077de182be99
#
_cell.length_a   1.000
_cell.length_b   1.000
_cell.length_c   1.000
_cell.angle_alpha   90.00
_cell.angle_beta   90.00
_cell.angle_gamma   90.00
#
_symmetry.space_group_name_H-M   'P 1'
#
loop_
_entity.id
_entity.type
_entity.pdbx_description
1 polymer ?
#
loop_
_entity_poly.entity_id
_entity_poly.type
_entity_poly.pdbx_seq_one_letter_code
_entity_poly.pdbx_strand_id
1 'polypeptide(L)'
;MKIQPEEKTLEEQDCQNKLLEIPGVMLSDVEVRTYELGEAAAHLIGYVQSVTAEDLENHPGEGYSAESVIGRSGVEKLYEKQLKGKDGCDIKILDSDGEVKEVLASIFKEDGMDIRLTIDSDLQKSLYEQFKEDPGCSVAMNPYTGEVLALVSTPSYDNNEFIRGISSEKWTSLN
;
A
#
# COMPACT_ATOMS: atom_id res chain seq x y z
N MET A 1 9.04 -3.06 -6.39
CA MET A 1 8.78 -1.72 -5.82
C MET A 1 9.79 -1.53 -4.70
N LYS A 2 10.69 -0.55 -4.80
CA LYS A 2 11.64 -0.26 -3.71
C LYS A 2 10.97 0.72 -2.77
N ILE A 3 10.89 0.40 -1.50
CA ILE A 3 10.55 1.35 -0.44
C ILE A 3 11.75 2.30 -0.36
N GLN A 4 11.62 3.51 -0.90
CA GLN A 4 12.56 4.58 -0.67
C GLN A 4 11.93 5.49 0.39
N PRO A 5 12.68 5.85 1.47
CA PRO A 5 12.20 6.86 2.38
C PRO A 5 12.03 8.17 1.60
N GLU A 6 10.83 8.75 1.63
CA GLU A 6 10.63 10.10 1.09
C GLU A 6 11.53 11.05 1.87
N GLU A 7 12.36 11.82 1.16
CA GLU A 7 13.13 12.90 1.77
C GLU A 7 12.14 13.96 2.25
N LYS A 8 12.05 14.11 3.58
CA LYS A 8 11.19 15.11 4.21
C LYS A 8 11.63 16.51 3.80
N THR A 9 10.68 17.34 3.43
CA THR A 9 10.95 18.75 3.14
C THR A 9 11.37 19.50 4.40
N LEU A 10 12.08 20.64 4.24
CA LEU A 10 12.49 21.48 5.37
C LEU A 10 11.29 21.94 6.21
N GLU A 11 10.12 22.16 5.59
CA GLU A 11 8.89 22.56 6.26
C GLU A 11 8.31 21.44 7.12
N GLU A 12 8.37 20.19 6.63
CA GLU A 12 7.94 19.01 7.38
C GLU A 12 8.83 18.74 8.59
N GLN A 13 10.14 18.90 8.44
CA GLN A 13 11.09 18.78 9.55
C GLN A 13 10.85 19.84 10.63
N ASP A 14 10.57 21.08 10.24
CA ASP A 14 10.27 22.18 11.16
C ASP A 14 8.94 21.97 11.90
N CYS A 15 7.95 21.43 11.21
CA CYS A 15 6.66 21.03 11.81
C CYS A 15 6.84 19.90 12.83
N GLN A 16 7.62 18.86 12.49
CA GLN A 16 7.91 17.76 13.41
C GLN A 16 8.64 18.23 14.68
N ASN A 17 9.63 19.10 14.53
CA ASN A 17 10.35 19.65 15.67
C ASN A 17 9.42 20.43 16.61
N LYS A 18 8.51 21.25 16.08
CA LYS A 18 7.51 21.97 16.86
C LYS A 18 6.52 21.05 17.58
N LEU A 19 6.14 19.94 16.95
CA LEU A 19 5.25 18.93 17.57
C LEU A 19 5.92 18.21 18.74
N LEU A 20 7.22 17.91 18.63
CA LEU A 20 7.99 17.26 19.69
C LEU A 20 8.18 18.14 20.94
N GLU A 21 8.06 19.47 20.81
CA GLU A 21 8.09 20.39 21.94
C GLU A 21 6.81 20.36 22.79
N ILE A 22 5.72 19.76 22.28
CA ILE A 22 4.43 19.70 22.98
C ILE A 22 4.42 18.50 23.93
N PRO A 23 4.27 18.67 25.24
CA PRO A 23 4.21 17.57 26.19
C PRO A 23 3.06 16.60 25.88
N GLY A 24 3.34 15.30 25.84
CA GLY A 24 2.35 14.26 25.57
C GLY A 24 2.13 13.95 24.08
N VAL A 25 2.86 14.60 23.19
CA VAL A 25 2.88 14.25 21.76
C VAL A 25 4.02 13.26 21.50
N MET A 26 3.69 12.15 20.83
CA MET A 26 4.65 11.17 20.34
C MET A 26 4.51 11.09 18.82
N LEU A 27 5.63 11.15 18.11
CA LEU A 27 5.70 10.92 16.67
C LEU A 27 6.18 9.50 16.42
N SER A 28 5.51 8.78 15.52
CA SER A 28 5.94 7.48 15.04
C SER A 28 6.02 7.50 13.52
N ASP A 29 7.05 6.88 12.97
CA ASP A 29 7.16 6.68 11.53
C ASP A 29 6.31 5.47 11.15
N VAL A 30 5.52 5.61 10.08
CA VAL A 30 4.69 4.54 9.53
C VAL A 30 5.11 4.31 8.09
N GLU A 31 5.46 3.07 7.77
CA GLU A 31 5.72 2.67 6.39
C GLU A 31 4.40 2.57 5.63
N VAL A 32 4.29 3.30 4.54
CA VAL A 32 3.12 3.29 3.68
C VAL A 32 3.48 2.87 2.26
N ARG A 33 2.56 2.20 1.60
CA ARG A 33 2.72 1.82 0.19
C ARG A 33 2.54 3.05 -0.70
N THR A 34 3.41 3.24 -1.69
CA THR A 34 3.34 4.35 -2.65
C THR A 34 3.21 3.81 -4.06
N TYR A 35 2.31 4.40 -4.85
CA TYR A 35 2.04 4.03 -6.23
C TYR A 35 2.54 5.12 -7.18
N GLU A 36 3.71 4.89 -7.79
CA GLU A 36 4.39 5.87 -8.66
C GLU A 36 3.59 6.23 -9.93
N LEU A 37 2.79 5.31 -10.44
CA LEU A 37 1.96 5.55 -11.63
C LEU A 37 0.63 6.24 -11.29
N GLY A 38 0.25 6.28 -10.00
CA GLY A 38 -0.97 6.92 -9.53
C GLY A 38 -2.20 6.56 -10.37
N GLU A 39 -2.95 7.56 -10.79
CA GLU A 39 -4.17 7.41 -11.59
C GLU A 39 -3.98 6.63 -12.89
N ALA A 40 -2.79 6.71 -13.52
CA ALA A 40 -2.53 6.04 -14.80
C ALA A 40 -2.61 4.51 -14.70
N ALA A 41 -2.40 3.93 -13.50
CA ALA A 41 -2.41 2.48 -13.30
C ALA A 41 -3.31 2.05 -12.13
N ALA A 42 -4.16 2.93 -11.59
CA ALA A 42 -4.93 2.65 -10.39
C ALA A 42 -5.83 1.41 -10.52
N HIS A 43 -6.55 1.26 -11.64
CA HIS A 43 -7.40 0.09 -11.88
C HIS A 43 -6.60 -1.21 -12.05
N LEU A 44 -5.40 -1.13 -12.63
CA LEU A 44 -4.53 -2.28 -12.82
C LEU A 44 -3.88 -2.71 -11.52
N ILE A 45 -3.21 -1.78 -10.84
CA ILE A 45 -2.47 -2.06 -9.60
C ILE A 45 -3.43 -2.27 -8.43
N GLY A 46 -4.48 -1.46 -8.36
CA GLY A 46 -5.38 -1.43 -7.21
C GLY A 46 -4.81 -0.63 -6.06
N TYR A 47 -5.29 -0.90 -4.86
CA TYR A 47 -4.87 -0.24 -3.62
C TYR A 47 -4.94 -1.19 -2.44
N VAL A 48 -4.20 -0.86 -1.40
CA VAL A 48 -4.30 -1.49 -0.09
C VAL A 48 -5.10 -0.61 0.88
N GLN A 49 -5.72 -1.21 1.86
CA GLN A 49 -6.48 -0.53 2.92
C GLN A 49 -6.30 -1.28 4.23
N SER A 50 -6.48 -0.58 5.34
CA SER A 50 -6.47 -1.21 6.67
C SER A 50 -7.45 -2.36 6.75
N VAL A 51 -7.04 -3.42 7.45
CA VAL A 51 -7.85 -4.61 7.71
C VAL A 51 -9.06 -4.24 8.58
N THR A 52 -10.24 -4.71 8.21
CA THR A 52 -11.48 -4.56 8.98
C THR A 52 -11.71 -5.77 9.89
N ALA A 53 -12.65 -5.66 10.82
CA ALA A 53 -13.06 -6.80 11.65
C ALA A 53 -13.60 -7.97 10.80
N GLU A 54 -14.32 -7.66 9.72
CA GLU A 54 -14.83 -8.66 8.77
C GLU A 54 -13.69 -9.38 8.02
N ASP A 55 -12.62 -8.64 7.66
CA ASP A 55 -11.45 -9.27 7.03
C ASP A 55 -10.76 -10.25 7.97
N LEU A 56 -10.65 -9.94 9.27
CA LEU A 56 -10.08 -10.84 10.26
C LEU A 56 -10.91 -12.11 10.44
N GLU A 57 -12.24 -12.00 10.36
CA GLU A 57 -13.15 -13.15 10.42
C GLU A 57 -13.06 -14.03 9.16
N ASN A 58 -12.86 -13.41 8.00
CA ASN A 58 -12.79 -14.12 6.71
C ASN A 58 -11.42 -14.76 6.45
N HIS A 59 -10.36 -14.29 7.11
CA HIS A 59 -8.98 -14.76 6.94
C HIS A 59 -8.34 -15.29 8.24
N PRO A 60 -8.99 -16.26 8.94
CA PRO A 60 -8.49 -16.76 10.22
C PRO A 60 -7.15 -17.49 10.04
N GLY A 61 -6.15 -17.10 10.83
CA GLY A 61 -4.84 -17.74 10.81
C GLY A 61 -3.93 -17.37 9.64
N GLU A 62 -4.33 -16.43 8.79
CA GLU A 62 -3.49 -15.92 7.69
C GLU A 62 -2.50 -14.83 8.13
N GLY A 63 -2.38 -14.57 9.45
CA GLY A 63 -1.41 -13.63 10.01
C GLY A 63 -1.79 -12.16 9.81
N TYR A 64 -3.08 -11.83 9.75
CA TYR A 64 -3.54 -10.45 9.80
C TYR A 64 -3.77 -10.00 11.22
N SER A 65 -3.44 -8.74 11.48
CA SER A 65 -3.75 -8.01 12.72
C SER A 65 -4.59 -6.77 12.40
N ALA A 66 -5.07 -6.09 13.43
CA ALA A 66 -5.80 -4.83 13.26
C ALA A 66 -4.94 -3.69 12.64
N GLU A 67 -3.62 -3.84 12.69
CA GLU A 67 -2.65 -2.89 12.13
C GLU A 67 -2.20 -3.26 10.72
N SER A 68 -2.59 -4.44 10.23
CA SER A 68 -2.25 -4.91 8.88
C SER A 68 -3.02 -4.16 7.81
N VAL A 69 -2.49 -4.20 6.59
CA VAL A 69 -3.19 -3.74 5.38
C VAL A 69 -3.49 -4.93 4.48
N ILE A 70 -4.53 -4.81 3.65
CA ILE A 70 -4.95 -5.85 2.72
C ILE A 70 -5.25 -5.25 1.35
N GLY A 71 -4.87 -5.93 0.28
CA GLY A 71 -5.15 -5.55 -1.10
C GLY A 71 -6.63 -5.66 -1.43
N ARG A 72 -7.25 -4.54 -1.83
CA ARG A 72 -8.70 -4.47 -2.12
C ARG A 72 -9.03 -4.76 -3.57
N SER A 73 -8.16 -4.42 -4.49
CA SER A 73 -8.41 -4.56 -5.93
C SER A 73 -7.11 -4.80 -6.71
N GLY A 74 -7.23 -5.06 -8.00
CA GLY A 74 -6.12 -5.15 -8.94
C GLY A 74 -5.06 -6.19 -8.58
N VAL A 75 -3.83 -5.88 -8.92
CA VAL A 75 -2.64 -6.70 -8.64
C VAL A 75 -2.43 -6.87 -7.13
N GLU A 76 -2.70 -5.83 -6.34
CA GLU A 76 -2.58 -5.88 -4.88
C GLU A 76 -3.44 -7.00 -4.28
N LYS A 77 -4.70 -7.12 -4.71
CA LYS A 77 -5.58 -8.19 -4.27
C LYS A 77 -5.19 -9.55 -4.84
N LEU A 78 -4.84 -9.59 -6.12
CA LEU A 78 -4.55 -10.84 -6.82
C LEU A 78 -3.30 -11.53 -6.27
N TYR A 79 -2.30 -10.75 -5.90
CA TYR A 79 -1.01 -11.22 -5.40
C TYR A 79 -0.79 -10.90 -3.91
N GLU A 80 -1.87 -10.70 -3.16
CA GLU A 80 -1.83 -10.38 -1.73
C GLU A 80 -0.91 -11.33 -0.94
N LYS A 81 -1.04 -12.64 -1.14
CA LYS A 81 -0.24 -13.65 -0.43
C LYS A 81 1.26 -13.54 -0.69
N GLN A 82 1.64 -13.10 -1.89
CA GLN A 82 3.03 -12.91 -2.26
C GLN A 82 3.56 -11.57 -1.77
N LEU A 83 2.74 -10.52 -1.84
CA LEU A 83 3.14 -9.16 -1.53
C LEU A 83 3.18 -8.87 -0.02
N LYS A 84 2.33 -9.54 0.76
CA LYS A 84 2.19 -9.30 2.20
C LYS A 84 3.43 -9.67 3.01
N GLY A 85 4.10 -10.79 2.66
CA GLY A 85 5.12 -11.37 3.54
C GLY A 85 4.55 -12.02 4.80
N LYS A 86 5.34 -12.10 5.86
CA LYS A 86 4.92 -12.61 7.17
C LYS A 86 5.46 -11.73 8.28
N ASP A 87 4.60 -11.37 9.21
CA ASP A 87 5.00 -10.60 10.37
C ASP A 87 5.84 -11.44 11.34
N GLY A 88 6.87 -10.82 11.93
CA GLY A 88 7.64 -11.40 13.01
C GLY A 88 6.90 -11.29 14.34
N CYS A 89 7.22 -12.17 15.27
CA CYS A 89 6.65 -12.17 16.61
C CYS A 89 7.70 -12.61 17.63
N ASP A 90 7.79 -11.88 18.74
CA ASP A 90 8.60 -12.26 19.90
C ASP A 90 7.73 -12.53 21.10
N ILE A 91 7.96 -13.67 21.77
CA ILE A 91 7.38 -13.96 23.09
C ILE A 91 8.44 -13.65 24.12
N LYS A 92 8.20 -12.62 24.95
CA LYS A 92 9.15 -12.11 25.94
C LYS A 92 8.56 -12.24 27.35
N ILE A 93 9.42 -12.57 28.31
CA ILE A 93 9.13 -12.39 29.75
C ILE A 93 9.61 -11.00 30.13
N LEU A 94 8.72 -10.20 30.70
CA LEU A 94 9.05 -8.90 31.27
C LEU A 94 9.17 -9.03 32.79
N ASP A 95 10.01 -8.20 33.43
CA ASP A 95 10.04 -8.06 34.87
C ASP A 95 8.97 -7.06 35.37
N SER A 96 8.96 -6.78 36.68
CA SER A 96 8.01 -5.85 37.30
C SER A 96 8.13 -4.41 36.82
N ASP A 97 9.27 -4.04 36.26
CA ASP A 97 9.59 -2.69 35.78
C ASP A 97 9.33 -2.55 34.26
N GLY A 98 8.90 -3.66 33.61
CA GLY A 98 8.59 -3.72 32.18
C GLY A 98 9.82 -3.99 31.28
N GLU A 99 10.98 -4.29 31.89
CA GLU A 99 12.18 -4.63 31.15
C GLU A 99 12.17 -6.10 30.67
N VAL A 100 12.77 -6.35 29.50
CA VAL A 100 12.83 -7.70 28.93
C VAL A 100 13.81 -8.55 29.73
N LYS A 101 13.28 -9.53 30.49
CA LYS A 101 14.07 -10.47 31.26
C LYS A 101 14.57 -11.63 30.39
N GLU A 102 13.74 -12.14 29.51
CA GLU A 102 14.05 -13.30 28.68
C GLU A 102 13.18 -13.30 27.41
N VAL A 103 13.75 -13.73 26.28
CA VAL A 103 13.01 -14.00 25.04
C VAL A 103 12.81 -15.49 24.92
N LEU A 104 11.57 -15.96 25.03
CA LEU A 104 11.23 -17.38 25.00
C LEU A 104 11.22 -17.96 23.60
N ALA A 105 10.70 -17.20 22.64
CA ALA A 105 10.62 -17.59 21.23
C ALA A 105 10.59 -16.35 20.34
N SER A 106 11.15 -16.48 19.15
CA SER A 106 11.12 -15.45 18.11
C SER A 106 10.79 -16.09 16.76
N ILE A 107 9.89 -15.46 16.04
CA ILE A 107 9.64 -15.72 14.62
C ILE A 107 10.10 -14.49 13.87
N PHE A 108 11.02 -14.65 12.93
CA PHE A 108 11.55 -13.54 12.15
C PHE A 108 10.54 -13.07 11.11
N LYS A 109 10.49 -11.75 10.89
CA LYS A 109 9.74 -11.16 9.80
C LYS A 109 10.28 -11.68 8.47
N GLU A 110 9.38 -12.07 7.56
CA GLU A 110 9.70 -12.39 6.17
C GLU A 110 9.10 -11.31 5.27
N ASP A 111 9.93 -10.62 4.49
CA ASP A 111 9.45 -9.61 3.56
C ASP A 111 8.64 -10.24 2.43
N GLY A 112 7.68 -9.47 1.89
CA GLY A 112 6.92 -9.89 0.72
C GLY A 112 7.80 -10.06 -0.52
N MET A 113 7.29 -10.78 -1.49
CA MET A 113 7.97 -11.04 -2.76
C MET A 113 7.73 -9.89 -3.74
N ASP A 114 8.77 -9.55 -4.50
CA ASP A 114 8.62 -8.62 -5.63
C ASP A 114 7.82 -9.26 -6.76
N ILE A 115 6.86 -8.53 -7.30
CA ILE A 115 6.07 -8.94 -8.46
C ILE A 115 6.47 -8.09 -9.66
N ARG A 116 6.91 -8.77 -10.74
CA ARG A 116 7.22 -8.12 -12.01
C ARG A 116 6.07 -8.29 -12.98
N LEU A 117 5.55 -7.18 -13.48
CA LEU A 117 4.54 -7.14 -14.52
C LEU A 117 5.18 -6.92 -15.90
N THR A 118 4.45 -7.26 -16.96
CA THR A 118 4.84 -7.02 -18.36
C THR A 118 4.48 -5.60 -18.83
N ILE A 119 3.93 -4.79 -17.95
CA ILE A 119 3.49 -3.42 -18.25
C ILE A 119 4.67 -2.52 -18.55
N ASP A 120 4.56 -1.81 -19.65
CA ASP A 120 5.44 -0.70 -20.02
C ASP A 120 4.89 0.58 -19.38
N SER A 121 5.62 1.15 -18.43
CA SER A 121 5.18 2.30 -17.65
C SER A 121 4.99 3.56 -18.48
N ASP A 122 5.81 3.75 -19.52
CA ASP A 122 5.74 4.93 -20.37
C ASP A 122 4.55 4.84 -21.32
N LEU A 123 4.31 3.65 -21.87
CA LEU A 123 3.13 3.37 -22.67
C LEU A 123 1.85 3.52 -21.85
N GLN A 124 1.84 3.00 -20.61
CA GLN A 124 0.71 3.11 -19.69
C GLN A 124 0.36 4.58 -19.41
N LYS A 125 1.36 5.42 -19.06
CA LYS A 125 1.17 6.85 -18.84
C LYS A 125 0.69 7.55 -20.08
N SER A 126 1.31 7.27 -21.23
CA SER A 126 0.95 7.91 -22.50
C SER A 126 -0.48 7.62 -22.91
N LEU A 127 -0.94 6.37 -22.76
CA LEU A 127 -2.31 5.99 -23.03
C LEU A 127 -3.28 6.65 -22.04
N TYR A 128 -2.96 6.69 -20.75
CA TYR A 128 -3.79 7.36 -19.77
C TYR A 128 -3.99 8.83 -20.11
N GLU A 129 -2.93 9.57 -20.44
CA GLU A 129 -3.00 10.99 -20.83
C GLU A 129 -3.90 11.24 -22.05
N GLN A 130 -4.01 10.27 -22.98
CA GLN A 130 -4.90 10.39 -24.12
C GLN A 130 -6.36 10.14 -23.80
N PHE A 131 -6.64 9.32 -22.76
CA PHE A 131 -7.99 8.89 -22.41
C PHE A 131 -8.58 9.59 -21.19
N LYS A 132 -7.80 10.28 -20.37
CA LYS A 132 -8.20 10.77 -19.06
C LYS A 132 -9.44 11.67 -19.05
N GLU A 133 -9.72 12.38 -20.16
CA GLU A 133 -10.87 13.28 -20.26
C GLU A 133 -12.16 12.55 -20.71
N ASP A 134 -12.02 11.34 -21.26
CA ASP A 134 -13.14 10.56 -21.80
C ASP A 134 -13.30 9.23 -21.07
N PRO A 135 -14.55 8.79 -20.76
CA PRO A 135 -14.78 7.44 -20.25
C PRO A 135 -14.42 6.38 -21.28
N GLY A 136 -13.54 5.46 -20.91
CA GLY A 136 -13.12 4.41 -21.82
C GLY A 136 -12.12 3.43 -21.24
N CYS A 137 -11.68 2.50 -22.06
CA CYS A 137 -10.59 1.61 -21.72
C CYS A 137 -9.70 1.33 -22.93
N SER A 138 -8.42 1.09 -22.67
CA SER A 138 -7.46 0.70 -23.70
C SER A 138 -6.58 -0.43 -23.18
N VAL A 139 -6.36 -1.44 -24.02
CA VAL A 139 -5.45 -2.55 -23.72
C VAL A 139 -4.46 -2.69 -24.86
N ALA A 140 -3.17 -2.60 -24.56
CA ALA A 140 -2.10 -2.91 -25.50
C ALA A 140 -1.50 -4.27 -25.18
N MET A 141 -1.40 -5.13 -26.18
CA MET A 141 -0.91 -6.49 -26.04
C MET A 141 0.08 -6.83 -27.15
N ASN A 142 1.12 -7.56 -26.81
CA ASN A 142 2.02 -8.15 -27.79
C ASN A 142 1.32 -9.37 -28.43
N PRO A 143 1.02 -9.33 -29.75
CA PRO A 143 0.28 -10.40 -30.41
C PRO A 143 1.04 -11.72 -30.53
N TYR A 144 2.37 -11.70 -30.39
CA TYR A 144 3.22 -12.87 -30.51
C TYR A 144 3.43 -13.59 -29.18
N THR A 145 3.52 -12.84 -28.06
CA THR A 145 3.80 -13.39 -26.74
C THR A 145 2.55 -13.46 -25.84
N GLY A 146 1.53 -12.65 -26.16
CA GLY A 146 0.34 -12.50 -25.30
C GLY A 146 0.55 -11.58 -24.08
N GLU A 147 1.74 -10.99 -23.94
CA GLU A 147 2.04 -10.06 -22.85
C GLU A 147 1.19 -8.81 -22.94
N VAL A 148 0.58 -8.43 -21.81
CA VAL A 148 -0.13 -7.16 -21.67
C VAL A 148 0.90 -6.07 -21.37
N LEU A 149 1.01 -5.09 -22.28
CA LEU A 149 1.98 -3.99 -22.20
C LEU A 149 1.37 -2.74 -21.56
N ALA A 150 0.07 -2.53 -21.71
CA ALA A 150 -0.66 -1.48 -21.03
C ALA A 150 -2.13 -1.85 -20.85
N LEU A 151 -2.72 -1.37 -19.76
CA LEU A 151 -4.14 -1.54 -19.44
C LEU A 151 -4.63 -0.28 -18.73
N VAL A 152 -5.38 0.56 -19.45
CA VAL A 152 -5.92 1.83 -18.98
C VAL A 152 -7.44 1.75 -18.90
N SER A 153 -8.00 2.30 -17.84
CA SER A 153 -9.45 2.50 -17.70
C SER A 153 -9.70 3.89 -17.13
N THR A 154 -10.68 4.59 -17.68
CA THR A 154 -11.11 5.94 -17.29
C THR A 154 -12.64 5.98 -17.11
N PRO A 155 -13.18 6.77 -16.18
CA PRO A 155 -12.45 7.62 -15.24
C PRO A 155 -11.59 6.82 -14.26
N SER A 156 -10.51 7.43 -13.79
CA SER A 156 -9.58 6.82 -12.84
C SER A 156 -9.60 7.54 -11.49
N TYR A 157 -8.85 7.03 -10.54
CA TYR A 157 -8.72 7.57 -9.20
C TYR A 157 -7.26 7.52 -8.74
N ASP A 158 -6.86 8.38 -7.80
CA ASP A 158 -5.54 8.27 -7.18
C ASP A 158 -5.55 7.22 -6.07
N ASN A 159 -4.91 6.08 -6.31
CA ASN A 159 -4.82 4.98 -5.34
C ASN A 159 -3.98 5.33 -4.09
N ASN A 160 -3.11 6.33 -4.15
CA ASN A 160 -2.39 6.83 -2.97
C ASN A 160 -3.32 7.49 -1.96
N GLU A 161 -4.43 8.09 -2.39
CA GLU A 161 -5.40 8.70 -1.47
C GLU A 161 -6.10 7.68 -0.60
N PHE A 162 -6.31 6.45 -1.09
CA PHE A 162 -6.94 5.39 -0.29
C PHE A 162 -6.07 4.97 0.90
N ILE A 163 -4.75 5.05 0.77
CA ILE A 163 -3.80 4.74 1.85
C ILE A 163 -3.81 5.84 2.92
N ARG A 164 -3.85 7.10 2.49
CA ARG A 164 -3.86 8.27 3.38
C ARG A 164 -5.20 8.51 4.07
N GLY A 165 -6.23 7.79 3.65
CA GLY A 165 -7.63 7.95 4.06
C GLY A 165 -8.38 8.89 3.13
N ILE A 166 -9.40 8.35 2.47
CA ILE A 166 -10.27 9.12 1.58
C ILE A 166 -11.37 9.80 2.39
N SER A 167 -11.67 11.08 2.10
CA SER A 167 -12.79 11.76 2.73
C SER A 167 -14.13 11.18 2.27
N SER A 168 -15.15 11.25 3.14
CA SER A 168 -16.50 10.76 2.81
C SER A 168 -17.10 11.48 1.59
N GLU A 169 -16.77 12.76 1.41
CA GLU A 169 -17.22 13.56 0.26
C GLU A 169 -16.62 13.01 -1.05
N LYS A 170 -15.31 12.74 -1.03
CA LYS A 170 -14.61 12.21 -2.21
C LYS A 170 -15.03 10.78 -2.53
N TRP A 171 -15.24 9.95 -1.50
CA TRP A 171 -15.80 8.60 -1.67
C TRP A 171 -17.15 8.63 -2.38
N THR A 172 -18.03 9.57 -1.99
CA THR A 172 -19.34 9.73 -2.62
C THR A 172 -19.26 10.19 -4.07
N SER A 173 -18.22 10.95 -4.45
CA SER A 173 -18.01 11.41 -5.83
C SER A 173 -17.47 10.33 -6.78
N LEU A 174 -16.89 9.26 -6.24
CA LEU A 174 -16.34 8.13 -7.00
C LEU A 174 -17.38 7.02 -7.25
N ASN A 175 -18.53 7.07 -6.57
CA ASN A 175 -19.66 6.14 -6.72
C ASN A 175 -20.81 6.79 -7.46
#